data_c976d734c332891c6e0bffbf67f75d2d
#
_entry.id   c976d734c332891c6e0bffbf67f75d2d
#
_cell.length_a   1.000
_cell.length_b   1.000
_cell.length_c   1.000
_cell.angle_alpha   90.00
_cell.angle_beta   90.00
_cell.angle_gamma   90.00
#
_symmetry.space_group_name_H-M   'P 1'
#
loop_
_entity.id
_entity.type
_entity.pdbx_description
1 polymer ?
#
loop_
_entity_poly.entity_id
_entity_poly.type
_entity_poly.pdbx_seq_one_letter_code
_entity_poly.pdbx_strand_id
1 'polypeptide(L)'
;MKEKIFGELNIGDKIYVFNSNKEDNYIIKEFTICSIISPLKFLFRTDGFIKKVQITDYSLNVVEKSGIIYATSKSLIFEYLKSRCEVVKSNINYYQKKVKSLEEEISKCEENIEHYKKENGKLLSFIGRLRNRYYL
;
A
#
# COMPACT_ATOMS: atom_id res chain seq x y z
N MET A 1 21.68 16.36 -13.73
CA MET A 1 20.63 16.82 -14.64
C MET A 1 19.27 16.45 -14.09
N LYS A 2 18.35 17.38 -14.17
CA LYS A 2 16.98 17.18 -13.74
C LYS A 2 16.26 16.27 -14.73
N GLU A 3 15.59 15.22 -14.22
CA GLU A 3 14.81 14.31 -15.06
C GLU A 3 13.65 15.04 -15.75
N LYS A 4 13.37 14.67 -16.99
CA LYS A 4 12.25 15.23 -17.73
C LYS A 4 10.92 14.72 -17.15
N ILE A 5 9.91 15.58 -17.19
CA ILE A 5 8.52 15.14 -16.96
C ILE A 5 7.93 14.61 -18.27
N PHE A 6 6.81 13.89 -18.21
CA PHE A 6 6.19 13.35 -19.43
C PHE A 6 5.82 14.41 -20.44
N GLY A 7 5.38 15.59 -19.98
CA GLY A 7 5.04 16.71 -20.86
C GLY A 7 6.20 17.33 -21.63
N GLU A 8 7.43 17.04 -21.22
CA GLU A 8 8.64 17.51 -21.89
C GLU A 8 9.22 16.52 -22.91
N LEU A 9 8.62 15.34 -23.02
CA LEU A 9 9.10 14.31 -23.93
C LEU A 9 8.78 14.65 -25.38
N ASN A 10 9.72 14.37 -26.26
CA ASN A 10 9.61 14.58 -27.70
C ASN A 10 9.76 13.25 -28.46
N ILE A 11 9.41 13.27 -29.73
CA ILE A 11 9.69 12.13 -30.63
C ILE A 11 11.19 11.84 -30.61
N GLY A 12 11.53 10.56 -30.42
CA GLY A 12 12.91 10.11 -30.29
C GLY A 12 13.38 9.97 -28.85
N ASP A 13 12.68 10.55 -27.89
CA ASP A 13 12.94 10.33 -26.46
C ASP A 13 12.48 8.94 -26.05
N LYS A 14 12.92 8.50 -24.89
CA LYS A 14 12.65 7.15 -24.40
C LYS A 14 11.70 7.15 -23.21
N ILE A 15 10.85 6.14 -23.15
CA ILE A 15 10.01 5.81 -22.00
C ILE A 15 10.47 4.46 -21.47
N TYR A 16 10.56 4.36 -20.16
CA TYR A 16 10.96 3.17 -19.45
C TYR A 16 9.75 2.57 -18.76
N VAL A 17 9.62 1.25 -18.87
CA VAL A 17 8.44 0.52 -18.38
C VAL A 17 8.88 -0.68 -17.56
N PHE A 18 8.34 -0.80 -16.36
CA PHE A 18 8.49 -1.96 -15.50
C PHE A 18 7.13 -2.54 -15.17
N ASN A 19 6.93 -3.81 -15.50
CA ASN A 19 5.67 -4.50 -15.20
C ASN A 19 5.86 -5.37 -13.96
N SER A 20 5.32 -4.92 -12.82
CA SER A 20 5.41 -5.64 -11.56
C SER A 20 4.52 -6.88 -11.49
N ASN A 21 3.58 -7.03 -12.44
CA ASN A 21 2.70 -8.20 -12.52
C ASN A 21 3.36 -9.41 -13.23
N LYS A 22 4.45 -9.15 -13.94
CA LYS A 22 5.21 -10.21 -14.64
C LYS A 22 6.56 -10.38 -13.95
N GLU A 23 6.83 -11.58 -13.48
CA GLU A 23 8.11 -11.93 -12.87
C GLU A 23 9.19 -12.24 -13.92
N ASP A 24 9.10 -11.63 -15.11
CA ASP A 24 10.03 -11.87 -16.21
C ASP A 24 11.34 -11.11 -15.98
N ASN A 25 12.28 -11.77 -15.31
CA ASN A 25 13.69 -11.37 -15.22
C ASN A 25 13.97 -9.97 -14.65
N TYR A 26 12.98 -9.29 -14.06
CA TYR A 26 13.15 -7.95 -13.45
C TYR A 26 13.76 -6.92 -14.42
N ILE A 27 13.35 -6.96 -15.69
CA ILE A 27 13.87 -6.09 -16.73
C ILE A 27 13.02 -4.83 -16.85
N ILE A 28 13.69 -3.67 -16.85
CA ILE A 28 13.09 -2.42 -17.25
C ILE A 28 13.18 -2.34 -18.78
N LYS A 29 12.03 -2.32 -19.43
CA LYS A 29 11.95 -2.20 -20.89
C LYS A 29 12.07 -0.74 -21.30
N GLU A 30 12.79 -0.52 -22.39
CA GLU A 30 13.05 0.78 -22.97
C GLU A 30 12.32 0.88 -24.31
N PHE A 31 11.53 1.94 -24.48
CA PHE A 31 10.79 2.19 -25.71
C PHE A 31 11.10 3.59 -26.22
N THR A 32 11.30 3.73 -27.52
CA THR A 32 11.52 5.01 -28.17
C THR A 32 10.18 5.57 -28.66
N ILE A 33 9.91 6.83 -28.35
CA ILE A 33 8.68 7.51 -28.77
C ILE A 33 8.74 7.76 -30.27
N CYS A 34 7.78 7.19 -31.01
CA CYS A 34 7.64 7.40 -32.47
C CYS A 34 6.63 8.50 -32.80
N SER A 35 5.64 8.72 -31.97
CA SER A 35 4.58 9.68 -32.21
C SER A 35 3.93 10.12 -30.91
N ILE A 36 3.50 11.38 -30.87
CA ILE A 36 2.69 11.97 -29.81
C ILE A 36 1.35 12.34 -30.43
N ILE A 37 0.28 11.65 -30.03
CA ILE A 37 -1.00 11.73 -30.75
C ILE A 37 -1.87 12.91 -30.28
N SER A 38 -1.76 13.30 -29.00
CA SER A 38 -2.57 14.39 -28.47
C SER A 38 -1.83 15.19 -27.41
N PRO A 39 -1.84 16.54 -27.50
CA PRO A 39 -1.23 17.38 -26.47
C PRO A 39 -2.03 17.44 -25.17
N LEU A 40 -3.31 17.05 -25.18
CA LEU A 40 -4.17 17.03 -23.98
C LEU A 40 -4.15 15.69 -23.26
N LYS A 41 -3.85 14.63 -24.00
CA LYS A 41 -3.65 13.29 -23.45
C LYS A 41 -2.40 12.74 -24.14
N PHE A 42 -1.29 12.72 -23.46
CA PHE A 42 -0.06 12.21 -24.03
C PHE A 42 -0.23 10.71 -24.33
N LEU A 43 -0.57 10.44 -25.58
CA LEU A 43 -0.65 9.11 -26.14
C LEU A 43 0.62 8.90 -26.95
N PHE A 44 1.56 8.18 -26.35
CA PHE A 44 2.83 7.89 -27.00
C PHE A 44 2.71 6.62 -27.81
N ARG A 45 3.12 6.66 -29.08
CA ARG A 45 3.46 5.48 -29.86
C ARG A 45 4.91 5.19 -29.70
N THR A 46 5.24 3.94 -29.42
CA THR A 46 6.61 3.50 -29.23
C THR A 46 7.03 2.51 -30.31
N ASP A 47 8.34 2.35 -30.49
CA ASP A 47 8.92 1.39 -31.43
C ASP A 47 8.70 -0.06 -30.96
N GLY A 48 8.87 -1.00 -31.88
CA GLY A 48 8.89 -2.45 -31.62
C GLY A 48 7.51 -3.11 -31.64
N PHE A 49 6.67 -2.86 -30.71
CA PHE A 49 5.24 -3.15 -30.76
C PHE A 49 4.53 -1.82 -30.58
N ILE A 50 3.55 -1.54 -31.44
CA ILE A 50 2.75 -0.32 -31.35
C ILE A 50 1.97 -0.35 -30.03
N LYS A 51 2.64 -0.06 -28.93
CA LYS A 51 2.00 0.15 -27.65
C LYS A 51 1.65 1.63 -27.54
N LYS A 52 0.38 1.87 -27.44
CA LYS A 52 -0.11 3.19 -27.05
C LYS A 52 0.08 3.30 -25.53
N VAL A 53 0.98 4.18 -25.11
CA VAL A 53 1.17 4.50 -23.70
C VAL A 53 0.41 5.79 -23.44
N GLN A 54 -0.64 5.71 -22.64
CA GLN A 54 -1.44 6.86 -22.28
C GLN A 54 -1.03 7.39 -20.90
N ILE A 55 -0.59 8.64 -20.86
CA ILE A 55 -0.22 9.34 -19.62
C ILE A 55 -1.25 10.44 -19.40
N THR A 56 -1.99 10.38 -18.31
CA THR A 56 -3.01 11.37 -17.97
C THR A 56 -2.43 12.58 -17.23
N ASP A 57 -1.41 12.36 -16.41
CA ASP A 57 -0.72 13.44 -15.70
C ASP A 57 0.68 13.63 -16.25
N TYR A 58 0.78 14.52 -17.21
CA TYR A 58 2.04 14.83 -17.90
C TYR A 58 2.98 15.75 -17.12
N SER A 59 2.56 16.25 -15.95
CA SER A 59 3.40 17.00 -15.02
C SER A 59 4.30 16.12 -14.16
N LEU A 60 4.06 14.82 -14.18
CA LEU A 60 4.86 13.83 -13.46
C LEU A 60 5.99 13.26 -14.34
N ASN A 61 6.93 12.59 -13.71
CA ASN A 61 8.02 11.88 -14.39
C ASN A 61 7.99 10.38 -14.16
N VAL A 62 7.11 9.92 -13.27
CA VAL A 62 6.84 8.50 -13.02
C VAL A 62 5.36 8.34 -12.67
N VAL A 63 4.72 7.32 -13.25
CA VAL A 63 3.33 6.96 -12.95
C VAL A 63 3.20 5.45 -12.87
N GLU A 64 2.28 4.99 -12.02
CA GLU A 64 1.91 3.57 -11.95
C GLU A 64 0.45 3.43 -12.36
N LYS A 65 0.20 2.45 -13.23
CA LYS A 65 -1.14 2.14 -13.69
C LYS A 65 -1.30 0.63 -13.79
N SER A 66 -2.17 0.07 -12.96
CA SER A 66 -2.48 -1.37 -12.96
C SER A 66 -1.23 -2.27 -12.79
N GLY A 67 -0.32 -1.87 -11.91
CA GLY A 67 0.92 -2.61 -11.65
C GLY A 67 2.03 -2.38 -12.67
N ILE A 68 1.81 -1.50 -13.64
CA ILE A 68 2.82 -1.14 -14.63
C ILE A 68 3.34 0.26 -14.30
N ILE A 69 4.66 0.39 -14.15
CA ILE A 69 5.32 1.65 -13.85
C ILE A 69 5.92 2.21 -15.13
N TYR A 70 5.55 3.44 -15.47
CA TYR A 70 6.08 4.20 -16.59
C TYR A 70 6.92 5.34 -16.06
N ALA A 71 8.08 5.58 -16.62
CA ALA A 71 8.97 6.65 -16.19
C ALA A 71 9.79 7.22 -17.34
N THR A 72 10.31 8.41 -17.15
CA THR A 72 11.18 9.08 -18.11
C THR A 72 12.64 8.67 -17.99
N SER A 73 12.99 7.92 -16.94
CA SER A 73 14.32 7.32 -16.77
C SER A 73 14.23 6.03 -15.95
N LYS A 74 15.27 5.18 -16.06
CA LYS A 74 15.38 3.94 -15.28
C LYS A 74 15.51 4.22 -13.78
N SER A 75 16.27 5.24 -13.41
CA SER A 75 16.50 5.59 -12.01
C SER A 75 15.20 5.98 -11.30
N LEU A 76 14.28 6.63 -11.99
CA LEU A 76 12.98 7.01 -11.45
C LEU A 76 12.12 5.79 -11.07
N ILE A 77 12.18 4.73 -11.86
CA ILE A 77 11.49 3.48 -11.53
C ILE A 77 12.04 2.91 -10.22
N PHE A 78 13.35 2.86 -10.09
CA PHE A 78 14.01 2.37 -8.89
C PHE A 78 13.65 3.22 -7.66
N GLU A 79 13.72 4.53 -7.77
CA GLU A 79 13.35 5.45 -6.70
C GLU A 79 11.87 5.33 -6.32
N TYR A 80 11.00 5.18 -7.30
CA TYR A 80 9.58 4.94 -7.06
C TYR A 80 9.34 3.68 -6.23
N LEU A 81 9.99 2.58 -6.60
CA LEU A 81 9.89 1.31 -5.86
C LEU A 81 10.43 1.45 -4.44
N LYS A 82 11.52 2.17 -4.25
CA LYS A 82 12.07 2.45 -2.91
C LYS A 82 11.09 3.25 -2.06
N SER A 83 10.48 4.28 -2.63
CA SER A 83 9.48 5.10 -1.93
C SER A 83 8.26 4.27 -1.55
N ARG A 84 7.79 3.40 -2.44
CA ARG A 84 6.69 2.47 -2.15
C ARG A 84 7.06 1.51 -1.02
N CYS A 85 8.29 1.03 -1.01
CA CYS A 85 8.79 0.15 0.04
C CYS A 85 8.74 0.84 1.41
N GLU A 86 9.12 2.11 1.49
CA GLU A 86 9.08 2.90 2.73
C GLU A 86 7.64 3.11 3.23
N VAL A 87 6.71 3.38 2.31
CA VAL A 87 5.28 3.51 2.66
C VAL A 87 4.74 2.19 3.22
N VAL A 88 5.06 1.07 2.57
CA VAL A 88 4.62 -0.26 3.03
C VAL A 88 5.21 -0.58 4.40
N LYS A 89 6.47 -0.28 4.64
CA LYS A 89 7.12 -0.46 5.96
C LYS A 89 6.42 0.35 7.05
N SER A 90 6.08 1.60 6.74
CA SER A 90 5.34 2.47 7.69
C SER A 90 3.98 1.88 8.01
N ASN A 91 3.27 1.33 7.02
CA ASN A 91 1.98 0.68 7.23
C ASN A 91 2.12 -0.58 8.09
N ILE A 92 3.15 -1.38 7.87
CA ILE A 92 3.44 -2.56 8.70
C ILE A 92 3.65 -2.13 10.16
N ASN A 93 4.48 -1.13 10.40
CA ASN A 93 4.74 -0.62 11.75
C ASN A 93 3.47 -0.10 12.43
N TYR A 94 2.64 0.63 11.68
CA TYR A 94 1.36 1.13 12.18
C TYR A 94 0.46 0.00 12.66
N TYR A 95 0.28 -1.03 11.82
CA TYR A 95 -0.60 -2.16 12.17
C TYR A 95 -0.01 -3.03 13.27
N GLN A 96 1.30 -3.18 13.33
CA GLN A 96 1.97 -3.91 14.43
C GLN A 96 1.72 -3.22 15.77
N LYS A 97 1.82 -1.89 15.82
CA LYS A 97 1.50 -1.11 17.02
C LYS A 97 0.04 -1.22 17.41
N LYS A 98 -0.85 -1.21 16.41
CA LYS A 98 -2.29 -1.36 16.63
C LYS A 98 -2.62 -2.73 17.22
N VAL A 99 -2.04 -3.80 16.70
CA VAL A 99 -2.20 -5.15 17.22
C VAL A 99 -1.75 -5.22 18.68
N LYS A 100 -0.59 -4.65 18.99
CA LYS A 100 -0.06 -4.61 20.35
C LYS A 100 -1.00 -3.88 21.33
N SER A 101 -1.54 -2.74 20.90
CA SER A 101 -2.49 -1.95 21.67
C SER A 101 -3.77 -2.75 21.95
N LEU A 102 -4.30 -3.47 20.95
CA LEU A 102 -5.46 -4.32 21.08
C LEU A 102 -5.20 -5.50 22.02
N GLU A 103 -4.03 -6.10 21.98
CA GLU A 103 -3.63 -7.17 22.90
C GLU A 103 -3.60 -6.69 24.34
N GLU A 104 -3.11 -5.47 24.58
CA GLU A 104 -3.13 -4.84 25.90
C GLU A 104 -4.55 -4.60 26.40
N GLU A 105 -5.45 -4.12 25.52
CA GLU A 105 -6.86 -3.95 25.85
C GLU A 105 -7.54 -5.28 26.18
N ILE A 106 -7.27 -6.33 25.41
CA ILE A 106 -7.80 -7.68 25.67
C ILE A 106 -7.33 -8.17 27.02
N SER A 107 -6.06 -8.00 27.35
CA SER A 107 -5.49 -8.41 28.63
C SER A 107 -6.18 -7.72 29.79
N LYS A 108 -6.44 -6.42 29.70
CA LYS A 108 -7.19 -5.67 30.72
C LYS A 108 -8.62 -6.16 30.85
N CYS A 109 -9.29 -6.44 29.75
CA CYS A 109 -10.64 -7.01 29.76
C CYS A 109 -10.68 -8.39 30.43
N GLU A 110 -9.70 -9.23 30.17
CA GLU A 110 -9.59 -10.55 30.79
C GLU A 110 -9.40 -10.44 32.30
N GLU A 111 -8.57 -9.50 32.77
CA GLU A 111 -8.39 -9.22 34.18
C GLU A 111 -9.70 -8.78 34.85
N ASN A 112 -10.46 -7.93 34.19
CA ASN A 112 -11.75 -7.47 34.67
C ASN A 112 -12.77 -8.62 34.72
N ILE A 113 -12.79 -9.49 33.73
CA ILE A 113 -13.64 -10.68 33.72
C ILE A 113 -13.33 -11.56 34.92
N GLU A 114 -12.06 -11.84 35.21
CA GLU A 114 -11.66 -12.63 36.36
C GLU A 114 -12.09 -11.98 37.69
N HIS A 115 -11.91 -10.67 37.79
CA HIS A 115 -12.33 -9.92 38.96
C HIS A 115 -13.83 -10.08 39.23
N TYR A 116 -14.65 -9.86 38.21
CA TYR A 116 -16.11 -9.99 38.34
C TYR A 116 -16.59 -11.42 38.53
N LYS A 117 -15.91 -12.41 37.98
CA LYS A 117 -16.20 -13.82 38.25
C LYS A 117 -16.02 -14.16 39.72
N LYS A 118 -14.94 -13.67 40.34
CA LYS A 118 -14.69 -13.85 41.79
C LYS A 118 -15.77 -13.19 42.63
N GLU A 119 -16.13 -11.94 42.29
CA GLU A 119 -17.18 -11.21 42.97
C GLU A 119 -18.52 -11.94 42.85
N ASN A 120 -18.88 -12.39 41.66
CA ASN A 120 -20.08 -13.15 41.41
C ASN A 120 -20.12 -14.44 42.23
N GLY A 121 -19.00 -15.16 42.34
CA GLY A 121 -18.88 -16.35 43.18
C GLY A 121 -19.15 -16.04 44.67
N LYS A 122 -18.62 -14.95 45.19
CA LYS A 122 -18.88 -14.52 46.57
C LYS A 122 -20.36 -14.21 46.80
N LEU A 123 -20.97 -13.47 45.86
CA LEU A 123 -22.40 -13.11 45.98
C LEU A 123 -23.31 -14.32 45.95
N LEU A 124 -23.01 -15.28 45.03
CA LEU A 124 -23.76 -16.55 44.99
C LEU A 124 -23.62 -17.34 46.26
N SER A 125 -22.43 -17.36 46.87
CA SER A 125 -22.19 -18.01 48.15
C SER A 125 -23.01 -17.39 49.25
N PHE A 126 -23.07 -16.05 49.32
CA PHE A 126 -23.87 -15.33 50.31
C PHE A 126 -25.37 -15.64 50.14
N ILE A 127 -25.86 -15.63 48.91
CA ILE A 127 -27.26 -15.94 48.60
C ILE A 127 -27.59 -17.36 49.08
N GLY A 128 -26.76 -18.34 48.82
CA GLY A 128 -26.96 -19.70 49.23
C GLY A 128 -27.00 -19.85 50.76
N ARG A 129 -26.06 -19.22 51.46
CA ARG A 129 -25.99 -19.24 52.92
C ARG A 129 -27.19 -18.56 53.57
N LEU A 130 -27.61 -17.42 53.04
CA LEU A 130 -28.77 -16.73 53.56
C LEU A 130 -30.07 -17.49 53.33
N ARG A 131 -30.23 -18.13 52.15
CA ARG A 131 -31.38 -19.01 51.90
C ARG A 131 -31.48 -20.13 52.90
N ASN A 132 -30.37 -20.82 53.16
CA ASN A 132 -30.34 -21.91 54.10
C ASN A 132 -30.66 -21.47 55.51
N ARG A 133 -30.13 -20.32 55.93
CA ARG A 133 -30.34 -19.82 57.29
C ARG A 133 -31.77 -19.34 57.56
N TYR A 134 -32.36 -18.65 56.55
CA TYR A 134 -33.67 -17.99 56.71
C TYR A 134 -34.80 -18.64 55.93
N TYR A 135 -34.55 -19.78 55.27
CA TYR A 135 -35.54 -20.54 54.47
C TYR A 135 -36.25 -19.68 53.44
N LEU A 136 -35.50 -18.82 52.74
CA LEU A 136 -36.05 -17.92 51.74
C LEU A 136 -36.30 -18.57 50.37
#